data_ad85aabdb1fddcd587e9c1b6b0b2ba4b
#
_entry.id   ad85aabdb1fddcd587e9c1b6b0b2ba4b
#
_cell.length_a   1.000
_cell.length_b   1.000
_cell.length_c   1.000
_cell.angle_alpha   90.00
_cell.angle_beta   90.00
_cell.angle_gamma   90.00
#
_symmetry.space_group_name_H-M   'P 1'
#
loop_
_entity.id
_entity.type
_entity.pdbx_description
1 polymer ?
#
loop_
_entity_poly.entity_id
_entity_poly.type
_entity_poly.pdbx_seq_one_letter_code
_entity_poly.pdbx_strand_id
1 'polypeptide(L)'
;MLILSIGMPRAGSGWYYNLTHDLVTASGGQNAREIRRHFHLGRILTEVNCNIGALTPPRLLAAMVPALLGNTYVVKAHAAPSPLALTFIRRGWVRAAYIYRDPRDAMLSAYDNGQRALQKGRPNAFSHLTDFDKSVDFMLEYLRIWEAWMGCPDALHTRFEEFKGDYDGEAAKLATFLGLDPQSPPIQAVLERYRPEKARAQQKGIHFNKGKSGRFREKFTPEQQDTLAEKFGPYLQQMGYEI
;
A
#
# COMPACT_ATOMS: atom_id res chain seq x y z
N MET A 1 13.41 -11.53 9.04
CA MET A 1 12.05 -11.75 8.46
C MET A 1 11.79 -10.71 7.39
N LEU A 2 11.21 -11.07 6.24
CA LEU A 2 10.73 -10.10 5.24
C LEU A 2 9.29 -9.73 5.52
N ILE A 3 8.99 -8.43 5.53
CA ILE A 3 7.63 -7.90 5.67
C ILE A 3 7.28 -7.18 4.38
N LEU A 4 6.14 -7.53 3.79
CA LEU A 4 5.60 -6.89 2.60
C LEU A 4 4.49 -5.92 3.03
N SER A 5 4.72 -4.62 2.83
CA SER A 5 3.69 -3.59 2.92
C SER A 5 3.12 -3.35 1.53
N ILE A 6 1.98 -3.95 1.27
CA ILE A 6 1.35 -3.94 -0.04
C ILE A 6 0.16 -2.96 -0.02
N GLY A 7 -0.18 -2.42 -1.16
CA GLY A 7 -1.38 -1.60 -1.22
C GLY A 7 -1.84 -1.28 -2.64
N MET A 8 -3.14 -1.11 -2.78
CA MET A 8 -3.70 -0.50 -3.97
C MET A 8 -3.07 0.90 -4.17
N PRO A 9 -2.68 1.28 -5.38
CA PRO A 9 -2.19 2.63 -5.62
C PRO A 9 -3.21 3.68 -5.16
N ARG A 10 -2.72 4.73 -4.50
CA ARG A 10 -3.53 5.84 -3.98
C ARG A 10 -4.50 5.49 -2.82
N ALA A 11 -4.41 4.29 -2.27
CA ALA A 11 -5.11 3.87 -1.06
C ALA A 11 -4.39 4.23 0.25
N GLY A 12 -3.53 5.24 0.26
CA GLY A 12 -2.72 5.56 1.44
C GLY A 12 -1.50 4.66 1.64
N SER A 13 -1.13 3.87 0.63
CA SER A 13 -0.03 2.89 0.70
C SER A 13 1.34 3.49 1.06
N GLY A 14 1.57 4.77 0.80
CA GLY A 14 2.78 5.48 1.25
C GLY A 14 2.78 5.70 2.77
N TRP A 15 1.67 6.13 3.32
CA TRP A 15 1.47 6.32 4.75
C TRP A 15 1.58 4.99 5.49
N TYR A 16 0.86 3.97 5.01
CA TYR A 16 0.87 2.62 5.58
C TYR A 16 2.26 1.96 5.55
N TYR A 17 2.99 2.09 4.44
CA TYR A 17 4.37 1.61 4.32
C TYR A 17 5.30 2.28 5.33
N ASN A 18 5.26 3.61 5.43
CA ASN A 18 6.14 4.33 6.34
C ASN A 18 5.83 3.99 7.81
N LEU A 19 4.54 3.88 8.18
CA LEU A 19 4.15 3.40 9.50
C LEU A 19 4.70 1.99 9.76
N THR A 20 4.45 1.04 8.84
CA THR A 20 4.94 -0.35 8.98
C THR A 20 6.46 -0.39 9.11
N HIS A 21 7.17 0.37 8.28
CA HIS A 21 8.63 0.46 8.30
C HIS A 21 9.14 0.98 9.63
N ASP A 22 8.56 2.06 10.15
CA ASP A 22 9.03 2.70 11.37
C ASP A 22 8.66 1.89 12.62
N LEU A 23 7.51 1.18 12.62
CA LEU A 23 7.17 0.21 13.68
C LEU A 23 8.23 -0.91 13.75
N VAL A 24 8.58 -1.49 12.61
CA VAL A 24 9.60 -2.54 12.55
C VAL A 24 10.97 -2.01 12.95
N THR A 25 11.34 -0.82 12.53
CA THR A 25 12.62 -0.23 12.89
C THR A 25 12.68 0.12 14.39
N ALA A 26 11.61 0.64 14.97
CA ALA A 26 11.51 0.93 16.40
C ALA A 26 11.58 -0.31 17.28
N SER A 27 11.23 -1.49 16.72
CA SER A 27 11.35 -2.78 17.42
C SER A 27 12.69 -3.51 17.21
N GLY A 28 13.70 -2.82 16.63
CA GLY A 28 15.03 -3.39 16.38
C GLY A 28 15.21 -3.99 14.97
N GLY A 29 14.21 -3.89 14.10
CA GLY A 29 14.37 -4.23 12.69
C GLY A 29 15.25 -3.24 11.93
N GLN A 30 15.67 -3.60 10.73
CA GLN A 30 16.61 -2.84 9.93
C GLN A 30 15.90 -1.87 8.97
N ASN A 31 16.55 -0.73 8.72
CA ASN A 31 16.09 0.21 7.71
C ASN A 31 16.19 -0.42 6.31
N ALA A 32 15.07 -0.50 5.60
CA ALA A 32 15.01 -1.12 4.29
C ALA A 32 15.97 -0.51 3.26
N ARG A 33 16.26 0.80 3.36
CA ARG A 33 17.20 1.49 2.47
C ARG A 33 18.65 1.06 2.73
N GLU A 34 18.99 0.78 3.99
CA GLU A 34 20.31 0.25 4.37
C GLU A 34 20.46 -1.19 3.90
N ILE A 35 19.44 -2.04 4.10
CA ILE A 35 19.39 -3.39 3.55
C ILE A 35 19.55 -3.35 2.03
N ARG A 36 18.82 -2.48 1.33
CA ARG A 36 18.95 -2.31 -0.13
C ARG A 36 20.38 -2.00 -0.57
N ARG A 37 21.09 -1.13 0.17
CA ARG A 37 22.48 -0.77 -0.14
C ARG A 37 23.45 -1.89 0.19
N HIS A 38 23.35 -2.44 1.40
CA HIS A 38 24.27 -3.46 1.90
C HIS A 38 24.22 -4.75 1.08
N PHE A 39 23.02 -5.18 0.68
CA PHE A 39 22.79 -6.41 -0.10
C PHE A 39 22.70 -6.16 -1.61
N HIS A 40 23.06 -4.99 -2.10
CA HIS A 40 23.05 -4.64 -3.53
C HIS A 40 21.71 -4.87 -4.24
N LEU A 41 20.58 -4.68 -3.53
CA LEU A 41 19.23 -4.91 -4.06
C LEU A 41 18.70 -3.75 -4.94
N GLY A 42 19.56 -2.84 -5.38
CA GLY A 42 19.19 -1.67 -6.17
C GLY A 42 18.51 -1.98 -7.52
N ARG A 43 18.71 -3.19 -8.06
CA ARG A 43 18.06 -3.65 -9.31
C ARG A 43 16.60 -4.09 -9.10
N ILE A 44 16.20 -4.40 -7.87
CA ILE A 44 14.85 -4.93 -7.55
C ILE A 44 14.05 -4.04 -6.62
N LEU A 45 14.71 -3.18 -5.84
CA LEU A 45 14.07 -2.24 -4.91
C LEU A 45 14.34 -0.80 -5.35
N THR A 46 13.28 0.01 -5.42
CA THR A 46 13.43 1.45 -5.68
C THR A 46 14.16 2.16 -4.54
N GLU A 47 14.76 3.32 -4.82
CA GLU A 47 15.58 4.04 -3.86
C GLU A 47 14.80 4.61 -2.68
N VAL A 48 13.68 5.27 -2.96
CA VAL A 48 12.97 6.09 -1.94
C VAL A 48 12.17 5.24 -0.96
N ASN A 49 11.36 4.33 -1.47
CA ASN A 49 10.40 3.55 -0.67
C ASN A 49 10.56 2.03 -0.81
N CYS A 50 11.73 1.58 -1.31
CA CYS A 50 12.05 0.15 -1.45
C CYS A 50 10.92 -0.67 -2.10
N ASN A 51 10.28 -0.11 -3.15
CA ASN A 51 9.23 -0.81 -3.87
C ASN A 51 9.84 -1.91 -4.76
N ILE A 52 9.37 -3.16 -4.60
CA ILE A 52 9.89 -4.31 -5.36
C ILE A 52 9.32 -4.40 -6.79
N GLY A 53 8.26 -3.66 -7.09
CA GLY A 53 7.63 -3.63 -8.42
C GLY A 53 6.83 -4.89 -8.76
N ALA A 54 7.43 -6.07 -8.67
CA ALA A 54 6.78 -7.37 -8.92
C ALA A 54 7.28 -8.43 -7.93
N LEU A 55 6.40 -9.35 -7.54
CA LEU A 55 6.71 -10.47 -6.64
C LEU A 55 7.08 -11.74 -7.42
N THR A 56 7.87 -11.58 -8.50
CA THR A 56 8.39 -12.74 -9.26
C THR A 56 9.36 -13.56 -8.41
N PRO A 57 9.47 -14.89 -8.64
CA PRO A 57 10.35 -15.74 -7.85
C PRO A 57 11.79 -15.22 -7.71
N PRO A 58 12.49 -14.77 -8.78
CA PRO A 58 13.86 -14.27 -8.63
C PRO A 58 13.96 -13.02 -7.74
N ARG A 59 13.01 -12.07 -7.86
CA ARG A 59 13.00 -10.86 -7.04
C ARG A 59 12.68 -11.16 -5.58
N LEU A 60 11.71 -12.06 -5.35
CA LEU A 60 11.33 -12.45 -4.00
C LEU A 60 12.47 -13.22 -3.30
N LEU A 61 13.10 -14.18 -3.99
CA LEU A 61 14.24 -14.90 -3.46
C LEU A 61 15.40 -13.96 -3.12
N ALA A 62 15.72 -13.01 -4.00
CA ALA A 62 16.76 -12.02 -3.71
C ALA A 62 16.39 -11.15 -2.48
N ALA A 63 15.11 -10.74 -2.35
CA ALA A 63 14.63 -10.01 -1.16
C ALA A 63 14.61 -10.89 0.09
N MET A 64 14.56 -12.22 -0.02
CA MET A 64 14.63 -13.12 1.13
C MET A 64 16.03 -13.28 1.71
N VAL A 65 17.09 -13.07 0.92
CA VAL A 65 18.49 -13.29 1.37
C VAL A 65 18.81 -12.52 2.66
N PRO A 66 18.56 -11.21 2.79
CA PRO A 66 18.80 -10.52 4.06
C PRO A 66 18.00 -11.11 5.21
N ALA A 67 16.75 -11.51 4.95
CA ALA A 67 15.87 -12.07 5.99
C ALA A 67 16.40 -13.43 6.51
N LEU A 68 16.92 -14.27 5.63
CA LEU A 68 17.55 -15.55 5.98
C LEU A 68 18.83 -15.34 6.81
N LEU A 69 19.50 -14.20 6.63
CA LEU A 69 20.68 -13.79 7.41
C LEU A 69 20.31 -13.03 8.70
N GLY A 70 19.09 -13.19 9.20
CA GLY A 70 18.66 -12.66 10.48
C GLY A 70 18.10 -11.23 10.45
N ASN A 71 18.02 -10.57 9.31
CA ASN A 71 17.47 -9.22 9.23
C ASN A 71 15.95 -9.23 9.17
N THR A 72 15.31 -8.31 9.91
CA THR A 72 13.87 -8.03 9.77
C THR A 72 13.68 -6.65 9.14
N TYR A 73 13.00 -6.58 8.00
CA TYR A 73 12.84 -5.32 7.27
C TYR A 73 11.59 -5.33 6.38
N VAL A 74 11.18 -4.13 5.95
CA VAL A 74 9.93 -3.90 5.23
C VAL A 74 10.19 -3.52 3.78
N VAL A 75 9.52 -4.19 2.85
CA VAL A 75 9.52 -3.89 1.41
C VAL A 75 8.13 -3.46 0.97
N LYS A 76 8.05 -2.41 0.17
CA LYS A 76 6.81 -1.97 -0.42
C LYS A 76 6.47 -2.75 -1.70
N ALA A 77 5.19 -3.00 -1.95
CA ALA A 77 4.72 -3.57 -3.21
C ALA A 77 3.35 -3.01 -3.63
N HIS A 78 3.07 -3.13 -4.94
CA HIS A 78 1.74 -2.91 -5.53
C HIS A 78 1.34 -4.10 -6.41
N ALA A 79 2.14 -5.16 -6.41
CA ALA A 79 2.01 -6.33 -7.27
C ALA A 79 1.06 -7.38 -6.68
N ALA A 80 0.50 -8.21 -7.54
CA ALA A 80 -0.22 -9.42 -7.14
C ALA A 80 0.71 -10.42 -6.42
N PRO A 81 0.17 -11.25 -5.51
CA PRO A 81 0.94 -12.32 -4.90
C PRO A 81 1.31 -13.38 -5.95
N SER A 82 2.57 -13.81 -5.96
CA SER A 82 2.96 -15.00 -6.72
C SER A 82 2.71 -16.28 -5.90
N PRO A 83 2.61 -17.47 -6.52
CA PRO A 83 2.48 -18.73 -5.78
C PRO A 83 3.61 -18.93 -4.74
N LEU A 84 4.82 -18.49 -5.06
CA LEU A 84 5.95 -18.53 -4.13
C LEU A 84 5.73 -17.58 -2.93
N ALA A 85 5.23 -16.36 -3.19
CA ALA A 85 4.91 -15.40 -2.13
C ALA A 85 3.85 -15.97 -1.18
N LEU A 86 2.76 -16.53 -1.71
CA LEU A 86 1.71 -17.20 -0.92
C LEU A 86 2.27 -18.36 -0.10
N THR A 87 3.18 -19.15 -0.66
CA THR A 87 3.85 -20.24 0.08
C THR A 87 4.69 -19.70 1.24
N PHE A 88 5.45 -18.63 1.04
CA PHE A 88 6.28 -18.04 2.09
C PHE A 88 5.43 -17.38 3.19
N ILE A 89 4.32 -16.74 2.82
CA ILE A 89 3.37 -16.14 3.78
C ILE A 89 2.74 -17.25 4.63
N ARG A 90 2.20 -18.30 4.03
CA ARG A 90 1.60 -19.44 4.74
C ARG A 90 2.56 -20.13 5.69
N ARG A 91 3.85 -20.17 5.37
CA ARG A 91 4.89 -20.73 6.23
C ARG A 91 5.40 -19.74 7.30
N GLY A 92 4.90 -18.52 7.33
CA GLY A 92 5.34 -17.50 8.28
C GLY A 92 6.73 -16.93 8.00
N TRP A 93 7.33 -17.23 6.84
CA TRP A 93 8.64 -16.67 6.45
C TRP A 93 8.55 -15.23 5.96
N VAL A 94 7.39 -14.87 5.45
CA VAL A 94 7.02 -13.51 5.02
C VAL A 94 5.72 -13.12 5.73
N ARG A 95 5.64 -11.90 6.26
CA ARG A 95 4.38 -11.27 6.67
C ARG A 95 3.93 -10.31 5.59
N ALA A 96 2.65 -10.28 5.28
CA ALA A 96 2.07 -9.41 4.26
C ALA A 96 0.92 -8.60 4.85
N ALA A 97 0.99 -7.28 4.73
CA ALA A 97 -0.09 -6.38 5.13
C ALA A 97 -0.53 -5.57 3.90
N TYR A 98 -1.81 -5.67 3.54
CA TYR A 98 -2.39 -5.10 2.33
C TYR A 98 -3.40 -4.00 2.68
N ILE A 99 -3.21 -2.80 2.15
CA ILE A 99 -4.16 -1.71 2.29
C ILE A 99 -4.89 -1.43 0.96
N TYR A 100 -6.21 -1.28 1.03
CA TYR A 100 -7.08 -0.95 -0.11
C TYR A 100 -8.03 0.19 0.23
N ARG A 101 -8.71 0.70 -0.78
CA ARG A 101 -9.61 1.86 -0.69
C ARG A 101 -10.70 1.75 -1.73
N ASP A 102 -11.77 2.54 -1.61
CA ASP A 102 -12.75 2.72 -2.67
C ASP A 102 -12.04 2.99 -4.02
N PRO A 103 -12.14 2.07 -4.98
CA PRO A 103 -11.40 2.15 -6.25
C PRO A 103 -11.76 3.39 -7.07
N ARG A 104 -12.98 3.93 -6.93
CA ARG A 104 -13.42 5.16 -7.60
C ARG A 104 -12.62 6.37 -7.13
N ASP A 105 -12.42 6.48 -5.82
CA ASP A 105 -11.61 7.54 -5.21
C ASP A 105 -10.10 7.33 -5.46
N ALA A 106 -9.64 6.08 -5.44
CA ALA A 106 -8.25 5.75 -5.73
C ALA A 106 -7.89 6.08 -7.19
N MET A 107 -8.76 5.73 -8.14
CA MET A 107 -8.66 6.06 -9.56
C MET A 107 -8.59 7.57 -9.79
N LEU A 108 -9.56 8.32 -9.25
CA LEU A 108 -9.56 9.80 -9.32
C LEU A 108 -8.27 10.40 -8.74
N SER A 109 -7.80 9.86 -7.62
CA SER A 109 -6.55 10.33 -7.01
C SER A 109 -5.31 9.99 -7.83
N ALA A 110 -5.31 8.88 -8.59
CA ALA A 110 -4.23 8.52 -9.52
C ALA A 110 -4.21 9.47 -10.71
N TYR A 111 -5.36 9.69 -11.34
CA TYR A 111 -5.54 10.64 -12.42
C TYR A 111 -5.08 12.05 -12.02
N ASP A 112 -5.61 12.62 -10.93
CA ASP A 112 -5.23 13.94 -10.41
C ASP A 112 -3.71 14.04 -10.16
N ASN A 113 -3.07 12.95 -9.74
CA ASN A 113 -1.62 12.93 -9.48
C ASN A 113 -0.81 12.94 -10.78
N GLY A 114 -1.23 12.17 -11.78
CA GLY A 114 -0.62 12.14 -13.10
C GLY A 114 -0.71 13.50 -13.80
N GLN A 115 -1.92 14.09 -13.83
CA GLN A 115 -2.12 15.41 -14.45
C GLN A 115 -1.29 16.52 -13.81
N ARG A 116 -1.21 16.55 -12.48
CA ARG A 116 -0.34 17.50 -11.76
C ARG A 116 1.15 17.29 -12.04
N ALA A 117 1.58 16.06 -12.27
CA ALA A 117 2.96 15.74 -12.60
C ALA A 117 3.30 16.24 -14.01
N LEU A 118 2.39 16.06 -14.99
CA LEU A 118 2.52 16.58 -16.35
C LEU A 118 2.57 18.11 -16.36
N GLN A 119 1.67 18.78 -15.63
CA GLN A 119 1.66 20.25 -15.51
C GLN A 119 2.97 20.82 -14.93
N LYS A 120 3.66 20.06 -14.07
CA LYS A 120 4.95 20.44 -13.48
C LYS A 120 6.15 20.04 -14.35
N GLY A 121 5.95 19.45 -15.52
CA GLY A 121 7.02 18.94 -16.38
C GLY A 121 7.82 17.78 -15.75
N ARG A 122 7.25 17.06 -14.78
CA ARG A 122 7.88 15.94 -14.06
C ARG A 122 6.99 14.72 -14.10
N PRO A 123 6.92 14.00 -15.24
CA PRO A 123 6.07 12.82 -15.39
C PRO A 123 6.35 11.78 -14.30
N ASN A 124 5.31 11.07 -13.88
CA ASN A 124 5.39 9.98 -12.90
C ASN A 124 4.61 8.74 -13.39
N ALA A 125 4.52 7.72 -12.54
CA ALA A 125 3.86 6.45 -12.86
C ALA A 125 2.37 6.58 -13.25
N PHE A 126 1.71 7.70 -12.98
CA PHE A 126 0.30 7.94 -13.31
C PHE A 126 0.11 8.90 -14.48
N SER A 127 1.20 9.40 -15.08
CA SER A 127 1.12 10.40 -16.16
C SER A 127 0.57 9.84 -17.49
N HIS A 128 0.48 8.51 -17.61
CA HIS A 128 -0.15 7.83 -18.74
C HIS A 128 -1.69 7.82 -18.64
N LEU A 129 -2.25 8.13 -17.47
CA LEU A 129 -3.70 8.23 -17.24
C LEU A 129 -4.17 9.59 -17.78
N THR A 130 -4.37 9.69 -19.10
CA THR A 130 -4.71 10.93 -19.79
C THR A 130 -6.21 11.19 -19.87
N ASP A 131 -7.01 10.14 -19.73
CA ASP A 131 -8.48 10.15 -19.86
C ASP A 131 -9.15 9.18 -18.86
N PHE A 132 -10.49 9.19 -18.89
CA PHE A 132 -11.31 8.38 -18.01
C PHE A 132 -11.11 6.89 -18.27
N ASP A 133 -11.14 6.46 -19.54
CA ASP A 133 -11.09 5.04 -19.90
C ASP A 133 -9.76 4.40 -19.51
N LYS A 134 -8.63 5.06 -19.78
CA LYS A 134 -7.32 4.59 -19.29
C LYS A 134 -7.25 4.51 -17.77
N SER A 135 -7.94 5.40 -17.08
CA SER A 135 -8.00 5.38 -15.62
C SER A 135 -8.85 4.20 -15.12
N VAL A 136 -9.94 3.87 -15.82
CA VAL A 136 -10.77 2.69 -15.55
C VAL A 136 -9.97 1.40 -15.76
N ASP A 137 -9.30 1.26 -16.90
CA ASP A 137 -8.49 0.07 -17.23
C ASP A 137 -7.36 -0.14 -16.21
N PHE A 138 -6.67 0.95 -15.85
CA PHE A 138 -5.67 0.94 -14.80
C PHE A 138 -6.25 0.43 -13.47
N MET A 139 -7.42 0.92 -13.07
CA MET A 139 -8.00 0.51 -11.80
C MET A 139 -8.53 -0.92 -11.83
N LEU A 140 -9.05 -1.40 -12.96
CA LEU A 140 -9.45 -2.81 -13.14
C LEU A 140 -8.28 -3.77 -12.94
N GLU A 141 -7.06 -3.41 -13.36
CA GLU A 141 -5.87 -4.20 -13.07
C GLU A 141 -5.65 -4.33 -11.55
N TYR A 142 -5.76 -3.21 -10.82
CA TYR A 142 -5.57 -3.21 -9.36
C TYR A 142 -6.73 -3.84 -8.58
N LEU A 143 -7.92 -3.90 -9.15
CA LEU A 143 -9.03 -4.66 -8.57
C LEU A 143 -8.78 -6.18 -8.65
N ARG A 144 -8.23 -6.67 -9.76
CA ARG A 144 -7.79 -8.08 -9.88
C ARG A 144 -6.66 -8.40 -8.91
N ILE A 145 -5.72 -7.46 -8.71
CA ILE A 145 -4.64 -7.59 -7.70
C ILE A 145 -5.24 -7.63 -6.30
N TRP A 146 -6.22 -6.76 -6.00
CA TRP A 146 -6.93 -6.77 -4.73
C TRP A 146 -7.61 -8.12 -4.47
N GLU A 147 -8.36 -8.63 -5.44
CA GLU A 147 -9.03 -9.94 -5.35
C GLU A 147 -8.04 -11.07 -5.04
N ALA A 148 -6.89 -11.08 -5.72
CA ALA A 148 -5.83 -12.05 -5.47
C ALA A 148 -5.26 -11.96 -4.04
N TRP A 149 -5.18 -10.77 -3.45
CA TRP A 149 -4.76 -10.59 -2.06
C TRP A 149 -5.85 -10.98 -1.06
N MET A 150 -7.14 -10.73 -1.37
CA MET A 150 -8.25 -11.18 -0.52
C MET A 150 -8.29 -12.72 -0.40
N GLY A 151 -7.82 -13.43 -1.42
CA GLY A 151 -7.61 -14.88 -1.38
C GLY A 151 -6.43 -15.34 -0.49
N CYS A 152 -5.72 -14.45 0.21
CA CYS A 152 -4.62 -14.77 1.12
C CYS A 152 -5.04 -14.52 2.58
N PRO A 153 -5.61 -15.51 3.30
CA PRO A 153 -6.12 -15.30 4.65
C PRO A 153 -5.02 -15.01 5.68
N ASP A 154 -3.78 -15.37 5.39
CA ASP A 154 -2.63 -15.11 6.27
C ASP A 154 -2.05 -13.69 6.10
N ALA A 155 -2.60 -12.87 5.20
CA ALA A 155 -2.27 -11.46 5.08
C ALA A 155 -3.21 -10.60 5.94
N LEU A 156 -2.70 -9.52 6.51
CA LEU A 156 -3.54 -8.50 7.13
C LEU A 156 -4.17 -7.63 6.03
N HIS A 157 -5.50 -7.56 6.02
CA HIS A 157 -6.24 -6.69 5.10
C HIS A 157 -6.75 -5.47 5.86
N THR A 158 -6.42 -4.28 5.34
CA THR A 158 -6.78 -3.00 5.96
C THR A 158 -7.54 -2.15 4.94
N ARG A 159 -8.72 -1.69 5.31
CA ARG A 159 -9.49 -0.72 4.52
C ARG A 159 -9.06 0.69 4.89
N PHE A 160 -8.71 1.51 3.91
CA PHE A 160 -8.20 2.87 4.14
C PHE A 160 -9.16 3.75 4.95
N GLU A 161 -10.45 3.63 4.69
CA GLU A 161 -11.49 4.39 5.37
C GLU A 161 -11.57 4.03 6.86
N GLU A 162 -11.45 2.74 7.20
CA GLU A 162 -11.40 2.23 8.58
C GLU A 162 -10.10 2.68 9.24
N PHE A 163 -8.96 2.45 8.58
CA PHE A 163 -7.65 2.87 9.06
C PHE A 163 -7.55 4.38 9.34
N LYS A 164 -8.29 5.18 8.58
CA LYS A 164 -8.37 6.62 8.80
C LYS A 164 -9.37 7.00 9.89
N GLY A 165 -10.51 6.30 9.98
CA GLY A 165 -11.62 6.58 10.89
C GLY A 165 -11.37 6.08 12.30
N ASP A 166 -10.85 4.87 12.44
CA ASP A 166 -10.41 4.23 13.69
C ASP A 166 -8.91 3.95 13.63
N TYR A 167 -8.12 5.03 13.59
CA TYR A 167 -6.67 4.90 13.48
C TYR A 167 -6.06 4.08 14.63
N ASP A 168 -6.51 4.29 15.85
CA ASP A 168 -5.92 3.64 17.02
C ASP A 168 -6.16 2.13 17.00
N GLY A 169 -7.37 1.69 16.70
CA GLY A 169 -7.71 0.28 16.55
C GLY A 169 -6.97 -0.38 15.41
N GLU A 170 -7.00 0.20 14.23
CA GLU A 170 -6.38 -0.36 13.03
C GLU A 170 -4.84 -0.36 13.08
N ALA A 171 -4.23 0.69 13.64
CA ALA A 171 -2.78 0.75 13.81
C ALA A 171 -2.29 -0.23 14.90
N ALA A 172 -3.07 -0.44 15.96
CA ALA A 172 -2.80 -1.47 16.96
C ALA A 172 -2.92 -2.89 16.37
N LYS A 173 -3.93 -3.16 15.50
CA LYS A 173 -4.04 -4.42 14.75
C LYS A 173 -2.79 -4.66 13.89
N LEU A 174 -2.32 -3.64 13.16
CA LEU A 174 -1.10 -3.73 12.38
C LEU A 174 0.10 -4.07 13.26
N ALA A 175 0.31 -3.36 14.38
CA ALA A 175 1.41 -3.62 15.30
C ALA A 175 1.36 -5.07 15.84
N THR A 176 0.20 -5.52 16.32
CA THR A 176 -0.02 -6.89 16.79
C THR A 176 0.26 -7.93 15.70
N PHE A 177 -0.23 -7.68 14.47
CA PHE A 177 0.05 -8.55 13.32
C PHE A 177 1.55 -8.65 13.02
N LEU A 178 2.30 -7.57 13.21
CA LEU A 178 3.76 -7.57 13.09
C LEU A 178 4.46 -8.28 14.26
N GLY A 179 3.73 -8.72 15.28
CA GLY A 179 4.27 -9.34 16.50
C GLY A 179 4.85 -8.34 17.48
N LEU A 180 4.37 -7.09 17.43
CA LEU A 180 4.81 -5.99 18.30
C LEU A 180 3.76 -5.71 19.35
N ASP A 181 4.20 -5.31 20.55
CA ASP A 181 3.30 -4.83 21.60
C ASP A 181 2.91 -3.38 21.33
N PRO A 182 1.62 -3.10 21.00
CA PRO A 182 1.15 -1.74 20.73
C PRO A 182 1.29 -0.80 21.94
N GLN A 183 1.41 -1.35 23.16
CA GLN A 183 1.51 -0.56 24.39
C GLN A 183 2.96 -0.22 24.76
N SER A 184 3.94 -0.84 24.11
CA SER A 184 5.36 -0.52 24.39
C SER A 184 5.71 0.91 23.98
N PRO A 185 6.48 1.66 24.81
CA PRO A 185 6.76 3.07 24.55
C PRO A 185 7.34 3.39 23.17
N PRO A 186 8.29 2.62 22.60
CA PRO A 186 8.83 2.92 21.28
C PRO A 186 7.76 2.74 20.17
N ILE A 187 6.86 1.77 20.30
CA ILE A 187 5.78 1.53 19.33
C ILE A 187 4.74 2.63 19.46
N GLN A 188 4.31 2.99 20.66
CA GLN A 188 3.39 4.12 20.88
C GLN A 188 3.92 5.43 20.29
N ALA A 189 5.20 5.72 20.44
CA ALA A 189 5.81 6.92 19.87
C ALA A 189 5.70 6.95 18.33
N VAL A 190 5.84 5.78 17.68
CA VAL A 190 5.63 5.65 16.24
C VAL A 190 4.15 5.81 15.89
N LEU A 191 3.24 5.10 16.56
CA LEU A 191 1.80 5.20 16.31
C LEU A 191 1.33 6.65 16.42
N GLU A 192 1.73 7.36 17.47
CA GLU A 192 1.37 8.76 17.70
C GLU A 192 1.89 9.70 16.59
N ARG A 193 3.09 9.44 16.06
CA ARG A 193 3.67 10.24 14.96
C ARG A 193 2.90 10.11 13.66
N TYR A 194 2.31 8.95 13.39
CA TYR A 194 1.59 8.65 12.16
C TYR A 194 0.08 8.90 12.24
N ARG A 195 -0.42 9.52 13.29
CA ARG A 195 -1.84 9.94 13.36
C ARG A 195 -2.25 10.77 12.16
N PRO A 196 -3.46 10.62 11.63
CA PRO A 196 -3.92 11.31 10.41
C PRO A 196 -3.72 12.83 10.45
N GLU A 197 -3.89 13.46 11.61
CA GLU A 197 -3.72 14.91 11.81
C GLU A 197 -2.25 15.31 11.64
N LYS A 198 -1.33 14.53 12.23
CA LYS A 198 0.12 14.75 12.16
C LYS A 198 0.68 14.37 10.78
N ALA A 199 0.17 13.30 10.18
CA ALA A 199 0.55 12.87 8.84
C ALA A 199 0.24 13.94 7.78
N ARG A 200 -0.84 14.73 7.95
CA ARG A 200 -1.15 15.86 7.07
C ARG A 200 -0.15 17.01 7.16
N ALA A 201 0.41 17.24 8.34
CA ALA A 201 1.41 18.30 8.56
C ALA A 201 2.80 17.92 7.98
N GLN A 202 3.13 16.64 7.95
CA GLN A 202 4.40 16.09 7.46
C GLN A 202 4.31 15.70 5.98
N GLN A 203 4.30 16.65 5.05
CA GLN A 203 4.07 16.39 3.61
C GLN A 203 5.17 15.58 2.90
N LYS A 204 6.37 15.42 3.47
CA LYS A 204 7.46 14.66 2.83
C LYS A 204 7.28 13.15 3.01
N GLY A 205 7.05 12.43 1.90
CA GLY A 205 7.04 10.95 1.83
C GLY A 205 5.69 10.29 2.12
N ILE A 206 4.75 10.96 2.76
CA ILE A 206 3.45 10.37 3.16
C ILE A 206 2.42 10.44 2.04
N HIS A 207 2.57 11.34 1.07
CA HIS A 207 1.64 11.54 -0.07
C HIS A 207 0.16 11.70 0.32
N PHE A 208 -0.10 12.23 1.52
CA PHE A 208 -1.45 12.47 2.03
C PHE A 208 -2.01 13.75 1.41
N ASN A 209 -2.66 13.64 0.24
CA ASN A 209 -3.11 14.84 -0.46
C ASN A 209 -4.39 15.43 0.18
N LYS A 210 -5.56 14.86 -0.06
CA LYS A 210 -6.84 15.40 0.46
C LYS A 210 -7.49 14.47 1.48
N GLY A 211 -7.22 13.16 1.43
CA GLY A 211 -7.75 12.16 2.35
C GLY A 211 -9.29 12.13 2.45
N LYS A 212 -9.99 12.74 1.49
CA LYS A 212 -11.46 12.75 1.46
C LYS A 212 -11.96 11.51 0.72
N SER A 213 -12.92 10.81 1.31
CA SER A 213 -13.68 9.74 0.67
C SER A 213 -14.90 10.30 -0.04
N GLY A 214 -15.38 9.64 -1.10
CA GLY A 214 -16.56 10.03 -1.85
C GLY A 214 -16.39 11.17 -2.85
N ARG A 215 -15.13 11.60 -3.12
CA ARG A 215 -14.85 12.68 -4.09
C ARG A 215 -15.29 12.36 -5.51
N PHE A 216 -15.35 11.10 -5.87
CA PHE A 216 -15.78 10.65 -7.19
C PHE A 216 -17.21 11.09 -7.51
N ARG A 217 -18.11 11.17 -6.50
CA ARG A 217 -19.50 11.62 -6.67
C ARG A 217 -19.60 13.06 -7.16
N GLU A 218 -18.63 13.92 -6.79
CA GLU A 218 -18.59 15.33 -7.20
C GLU A 218 -17.82 15.56 -8.50
N LYS A 219 -17.01 14.61 -8.94
CA LYS A 219 -16.01 14.80 -10.01
C LYS A 219 -16.35 14.05 -11.29
N PHE A 220 -17.01 12.92 -11.18
CA PHE A 220 -17.44 12.16 -12.35
C PHE A 220 -18.86 12.53 -12.75
N THR A 221 -19.12 12.56 -14.06
CA THR A 221 -20.48 12.76 -14.58
C THR A 221 -21.37 11.57 -14.23
N PRO A 222 -22.72 11.70 -14.27
CA PRO A 222 -23.60 10.57 -14.05
C PRO A 222 -23.27 9.37 -14.92
N GLU A 223 -22.99 9.56 -16.21
CA GLU A 223 -22.65 8.50 -17.17
C GLU A 223 -21.32 7.81 -16.79
N GLN A 224 -20.36 8.57 -16.28
CA GLN A 224 -19.10 8.01 -15.76
C GLN A 224 -19.35 7.21 -14.49
N GLN A 225 -20.23 7.65 -13.60
CA GLN A 225 -20.59 6.93 -12.37
C GLN A 225 -21.32 5.62 -12.72
N ASP A 226 -22.23 5.63 -13.68
CA ASP A 226 -22.91 4.42 -14.20
C ASP A 226 -21.89 3.43 -14.78
N THR A 227 -20.92 3.91 -15.56
CA THR A 227 -19.83 3.07 -16.09
C THR A 227 -18.99 2.44 -14.95
N LEU A 228 -18.71 3.19 -13.89
CA LEU A 228 -17.98 2.66 -12.74
C LEU A 228 -18.83 1.67 -11.92
N ALA A 229 -20.14 1.92 -11.79
CA ALA A 229 -21.06 0.99 -11.16
C ALA A 229 -21.14 -0.34 -11.92
N GLU A 230 -21.19 -0.30 -13.24
CA GLU A 230 -21.16 -1.49 -14.09
C GLU A 230 -19.83 -2.25 -13.98
N LYS A 231 -18.69 -1.58 -14.21
CA LYS A 231 -17.37 -2.22 -14.30
C LYS A 231 -16.79 -2.61 -12.94
N PHE A 232 -17.04 -1.82 -11.90
CA PHE A 232 -16.48 -2.06 -10.56
C PHE A 232 -17.49 -2.68 -9.60
N GLY A 233 -18.79 -2.72 -9.93
CA GLY A 233 -19.87 -3.17 -9.06
C GLY A 233 -19.60 -4.49 -8.33
N PRO A 234 -19.17 -5.57 -9.02
CA PRO A 234 -18.86 -6.84 -8.36
C PRO A 234 -17.76 -6.71 -7.29
N TYR A 235 -16.75 -5.88 -7.55
CA TYR A 235 -15.68 -5.61 -6.57
C TYR A 235 -16.15 -4.70 -5.43
N LEU A 236 -16.90 -3.64 -5.75
CA LEU A 236 -17.44 -2.71 -4.75
C LEU A 236 -18.29 -3.45 -3.71
N GLN A 237 -19.14 -4.36 -4.16
CA GLN A 237 -19.97 -5.19 -3.29
C GLN A 237 -19.12 -6.06 -2.36
N GLN A 238 -18.11 -6.74 -2.90
CA GLN A 238 -17.19 -7.56 -2.09
C GLN A 238 -16.35 -6.73 -1.12
N MET A 239 -15.99 -5.50 -1.50
CA MET A 239 -15.26 -4.55 -0.67
C MET A 239 -16.14 -3.88 0.41
N GLY A 240 -17.45 -4.06 0.36
CA GLY A 240 -18.40 -3.41 1.26
C GLY A 240 -18.61 -1.92 0.98
N TYR A 241 -18.51 -1.50 -0.29
CA TYR A 241 -18.87 -0.15 -0.74
C TYR A 241 -20.24 -0.15 -1.41
N GLU A 242 -20.96 0.96 -1.29
CA GLU A 242 -22.17 1.20 -2.09
C GLU A 242 -21.80 1.30 -3.57
N ILE A 243 -22.65 0.73 -4.44
CA ILE A 243 -22.52 0.78 -5.89
C ILE A 243 -22.98 2.14 -6.43
#